data_09a6935ff644deca4f91fd545389244c
#
_entry.id   09a6935ff644deca4f91fd545389244c
#
_cell.length_a   1.000
_cell.length_b   1.000
_cell.length_c   1.000
_cell.angle_alpha   90.00
_cell.angle_beta   90.00
_cell.angle_gamma   90.00
#
_symmetry.space_group_name_H-M   'P 1'
#
loop_
_entity.id
_entity.type
_entity.pdbx_description
1 polymer ?
#
loop_
_entity_poly.entity_id
_entity_poly.type
_entity_poly.pdbx_seq_one_letter_code
_entity_poly.pdbx_strand_id
1 'polypeptide(L)'
;MRILIDINHPAHVHYFRNFYKIMTANGHEILVVSRNKEIEHNLLQLYGIPFVNRGTGRTGKYSKFFYLLYADLKLLSLAFRFKPDVFLNFLHPYPSHVARLLGKVSLVFSDTEHAKLHHRLTVPFATKVLTPSCYRIDLGKKHIRFPGYMELSYLHPNYFRPDPSVLNILKVRESEKFVIVRFVSWAAAHDFGHTGMTLENKGKVVMELSKHAKVFISSEGKLPDHLERFRIKIPFDKMHDALYYSSLLFGESATMASEAAVLGTPAVFIDNDGRGYTDEEEYKYRLVNNFTESEEDQERALRTATEIIQDNNGQEKYRKMRDALLSNCIDTTRFMIDEVLKYDTVFSPLNSRLAS
;
A
#
# COMPACT_ATOMS: atom_id res chain seq x y z
N MET A 1 19.42 8.68 16.38
CA MET A 1 19.46 7.20 16.23
C MET A 1 19.71 6.80 14.79
N ARG A 2 20.06 5.53 14.57
CA ARG A 2 20.25 4.91 13.26
C ARG A 2 19.13 3.94 12.97
N ILE A 3 18.47 4.09 11.83
CA ILE A 3 17.28 3.33 11.46
C ILE A 3 17.54 2.61 10.14
N LEU A 4 17.29 1.30 10.08
CA LEU A 4 17.35 0.53 8.84
C LEU A 4 15.92 0.22 8.39
N ILE A 5 15.57 0.61 7.14
CA ILE A 5 14.26 0.34 6.52
C ILE A 5 14.46 -0.68 5.40
N ASP A 6 13.75 -1.80 5.42
CA ASP A 6 13.75 -2.80 4.33
C ASP A 6 12.48 -2.72 3.49
N ILE A 7 12.65 -2.47 2.19
CA ILE A 7 11.59 -2.29 1.20
C ILE A 7 11.57 -3.48 0.26
N ASN A 8 10.38 -4.05 0.00
CA ASN A 8 10.18 -5.24 -0.82
C ASN A 8 8.96 -5.18 -1.76
N HIS A 9 8.29 -4.05 -1.78
CA HIS A 9 7.12 -3.82 -2.63
C HIS A 9 6.99 -2.31 -2.92
N PRO A 10 6.47 -1.89 -4.10
CA PRO A 10 6.29 -0.46 -4.41
C PRO A 10 5.49 0.32 -3.36
N ALA A 11 4.43 -0.27 -2.79
CA ALA A 11 3.64 0.35 -1.73
C ALA A 11 4.49 0.71 -0.49
N HIS A 12 5.51 -0.09 -0.15
CA HIS A 12 6.37 0.20 1.01
C HIS A 12 7.20 1.48 0.80
N VAL A 13 7.52 1.85 -0.45
CA VAL A 13 8.18 3.12 -0.75
C VAL A 13 7.26 4.27 -0.33
N HIS A 14 5.97 4.18 -0.67
CA HIS A 14 4.99 5.17 -0.26
C HIS A 14 4.80 5.20 1.26
N TYR A 15 4.69 4.02 1.92
CA TYR A 15 4.48 3.92 3.37
C TYR A 15 5.59 4.61 4.17
N PHE A 16 6.85 4.50 3.73
CA PHE A 16 7.98 5.01 4.50
C PHE A 16 8.55 6.35 3.99
N ARG A 17 8.10 6.90 2.85
CA ARG A 17 8.70 8.12 2.28
C ARG A 17 8.61 9.34 3.20
N ASN A 18 7.46 9.57 3.83
CA ASN A 18 7.27 10.71 4.74
C ASN A 18 8.01 10.49 6.06
N PHE A 19 7.97 9.27 6.59
CA PHE A 19 8.80 8.88 7.73
C PHE A 19 10.28 9.15 7.47
N TYR A 20 10.81 8.68 6.33
CA TYR A 20 12.19 8.93 5.90
C TYR A 20 12.51 10.43 5.89
N LYS A 21 11.69 11.22 5.20
CA LYS A 21 11.89 12.66 5.05
C LYS A 21 11.91 13.38 6.40
N ILE A 22 10.95 13.11 7.27
CA ILE A 22 10.81 13.79 8.57
C ILE A 22 11.94 13.38 9.51
N MET A 23 12.25 12.08 9.62
CA MET A 23 13.27 11.61 10.53
C MET A 23 14.67 12.05 10.09
N THR A 24 14.96 12.06 8.79
CA THR A 24 16.24 12.59 8.28
C THR A 24 16.36 14.09 8.54
N ALA A 25 15.29 14.88 8.34
CA ALA A 25 15.29 16.31 8.67
C ALA A 25 15.50 16.58 10.17
N ASN A 26 15.12 15.65 11.03
CA ASN A 26 15.33 15.72 12.48
C ASN A 26 16.72 15.15 12.93
N GLY A 27 17.62 14.90 11.99
CA GLY A 27 19.01 14.51 12.29
C GLY A 27 19.21 13.01 12.56
N HIS A 28 18.22 12.14 12.26
CA HIS A 28 18.41 10.69 12.33
C HIS A 28 19.07 10.16 11.06
N GLU A 29 19.92 9.15 11.21
CA GLU A 29 20.56 8.47 10.09
C GLU A 29 19.67 7.31 9.62
N ILE A 30 19.34 7.27 8.32
CA ILE A 30 18.46 6.22 7.77
C ILE A 30 19.17 5.49 6.63
N LEU A 31 19.24 4.16 6.74
CA LEU A 31 19.67 3.27 5.68
C LEU A 31 18.44 2.57 5.09
N VAL A 32 18.12 2.88 3.84
CA VAL A 32 17.09 2.16 3.09
C VAL A 32 17.73 1.02 2.31
N VAL A 33 17.20 -0.17 2.48
CA VAL A 33 17.60 -1.37 1.73
C VAL A 33 16.40 -1.82 0.89
N SER A 34 16.59 -2.04 -0.41
CA SER A 34 15.50 -2.42 -1.30
C SER A 34 15.87 -3.62 -2.14
N ARG A 35 14.88 -4.47 -2.41
CA ARG A 35 15.00 -5.56 -3.38
C ARG A 35 14.80 -4.98 -4.80
N ASN A 36 15.57 -5.44 -5.77
CA ASN A 36 15.37 -5.07 -7.16
C ASN A 36 14.19 -5.87 -7.75
N LYS A 37 13.00 -5.30 -7.67
CA LYS A 37 11.77 -5.86 -8.23
C LYS A 37 10.84 -4.72 -8.65
N GLU A 38 10.20 -4.86 -9.81
CA GLU A 38 9.18 -3.91 -10.30
C GLU A 38 9.71 -2.47 -10.37
N ILE A 39 8.89 -1.52 -9.91
CA ILE A 39 9.14 -0.07 -9.98
C ILE A 39 9.73 0.51 -8.68
N GLU A 40 10.07 -0.31 -7.68
CA GLU A 40 10.53 0.14 -6.35
C GLU A 40 11.73 1.11 -6.46
N HIS A 41 12.74 0.72 -7.25
CA HIS A 41 13.93 1.55 -7.42
C HIS A 41 13.64 2.87 -8.15
N ASN A 42 12.74 2.85 -9.13
CA ASN A 42 12.31 4.06 -9.85
C ASN A 42 11.61 5.03 -8.90
N LEU A 43 10.74 4.52 -8.01
CA LEU A 43 10.05 5.34 -7.01
C LEU A 43 11.04 5.91 -5.97
N LEU A 44 11.99 5.11 -5.48
CA LEU A 44 13.01 5.58 -4.54
C LEU A 44 13.86 6.70 -5.16
N GLN A 45 14.28 6.54 -6.42
CA GLN A 45 15.01 7.57 -7.17
C GLN A 45 14.17 8.83 -7.37
N LEU A 46 12.90 8.68 -7.76
CA LEU A 46 11.97 9.79 -7.98
C LEU A 46 11.76 10.62 -6.70
N TYR A 47 11.69 9.96 -5.55
CA TYR A 47 11.56 10.63 -4.25
C TYR A 47 12.89 11.09 -3.64
N GLY A 48 14.02 10.91 -4.34
CA GLY A 48 15.34 11.30 -3.85
C GLY A 48 15.80 10.52 -2.62
N ILE A 49 15.31 9.28 -2.44
CA ILE A 49 15.65 8.42 -1.30
C ILE A 49 16.83 7.52 -1.70
N PRO A 50 18.04 7.72 -1.13
CA PRO A 50 19.18 6.84 -1.38
C PRO A 50 18.91 5.45 -0.79
N PHE A 51 19.31 4.42 -1.51
CA PHE A 51 19.08 3.03 -1.09
C PHE A 51 20.23 2.10 -1.51
N VAL A 52 20.32 0.99 -0.78
CA VAL A 52 21.23 -0.12 -1.11
C VAL A 52 20.41 -1.25 -1.74
N ASN A 53 20.79 -1.66 -2.94
CA ASN A 53 20.16 -2.79 -3.63
C ASN A 53 20.56 -4.11 -2.97
N ARG A 54 19.57 -4.84 -2.45
CA ARG A 54 19.74 -6.17 -1.84
C ARG A 54 19.79 -7.32 -2.87
N GLY A 55 19.57 -7.03 -4.13
CA GLY A 55 19.53 -7.99 -5.23
C GLY A 55 18.11 -8.40 -5.62
N THR A 56 18.02 -9.23 -6.65
CA THR A 56 16.75 -9.74 -7.18
C THR A 56 16.28 -10.96 -6.41
N GLY A 57 14.98 -11.05 -6.15
CA GLY A 57 14.36 -12.28 -5.62
C GLY A 57 14.47 -13.43 -6.59
N ARG A 58 14.32 -14.65 -6.09
CA ARG A 58 14.35 -15.89 -6.89
C ARG A 58 12.98 -16.55 -6.90
N THR A 59 12.66 -17.26 -7.99
CA THR A 59 11.44 -18.06 -8.14
C THR A 59 11.71 -19.52 -7.81
N GLY A 60 10.71 -20.28 -7.28
CA GLY A 60 10.83 -21.69 -6.89
C GLY A 60 11.11 -21.90 -5.39
N LYS A 61 10.61 -23.02 -4.80
CA LYS A 61 10.64 -23.27 -3.35
C LYS A 61 12.07 -23.31 -2.78
N TYR A 62 12.96 -24.11 -3.37
CA TYR A 62 14.36 -24.22 -2.92
C TYR A 62 15.12 -22.90 -3.10
N SER A 63 14.89 -22.23 -4.22
CA SER A 63 15.51 -20.95 -4.53
C SER A 63 15.06 -19.83 -3.58
N LYS A 64 13.79 -19.84 -3.12
CA LYS A 64 13.27 -18.91 -2.10
C LYS A 64 13.96 -19.14 -0.75
N PHE A 65 14.22 -20.39 -0.36
CA PHE A 65 14.93 -20.72 0.88
C PHE A 65 16.39 -20.22 0.84
N PHE A 66 17.12 -20.51 -0.22
CA PHE A 66 18.49 -19.99 -0.38
C PHE A 66 18.53 -18.46 -0.46
N TYR A 67 17.52 -17.85 -1.07
CA TYR A 67 17.41 -16.39 -1.10
C TYR A 67 17.16 -15.83 0.30
N LEU A 68 16.40 -16.51 1.16
CA LEU A 68 16.19 -16.08 2.54
C LEU A 68 17.53 -15.99 3.28
N LEU A 69 18.34 -17.05 3.24
CA LEU A 69 19.67 -17.08 3.87
C LEU A 69 20.60 -16.01 3.27
N TYR A 70 20.60 -15.85 1.95
CA TYR A 70 21.37 -14.81 1.29
C TYR A 70 20.95 -13.39 1.74
N ALA A 71 19.65 -13.14 1.82
CA ALA A 71 19.10 -11.85 2.23
C ALA A 71 19.45 -11.54 3.71
N ASP A 72 19.34 -12.53 4.60
CA ASP A 72 19.73 -12.40 6.00
C ASP A 72 21.24 -12.06 6.13
N LEU A 73 22.12 -12.79 5.44
CA LEU A 73 23.57 -12.55 5.49
C LEU A 73 23.95 -11.18 4.91
N LYS A 74 23.33 -10.79 3.80
CA LYS A 74 23.59 -9.48 3.20
C LYS A 74 23.11 -8.35 4.10
N LEU A 75 21.93 -8.48 4.68
CA LEU A 75 21.38 -7.49 5.60
C LEU A 75 22.20 -7.42 6.89
N LEU A 76 22.66 -8.57 7.41
CA LEU A 76 23.55 -8.64 8.56
C LEU A 76 24.88 -7.89 8.29
N SER A 77 25.49 -8.10 7.13
CA SER A 77 26.71 -7.37 6.73
C SER A 77 26.50 -5.86 6.66
N LEU A 78 25.36 -5.41 6.13
CA LEU A 78 24.99 -4.00 6.11
C LEU A 78 24.75 -3.46 7.53
N ALA A 79 24.07 -4.23 8.38
CA ALA A 79 23.80 -3.87 9.77
C ALA A 79 25.06 -3.77 10.61
N PHE A 80 26.07 -4.63 10.42
CA PHE A 80 27.37 -4.49 11.10
C PHE A 80 28.10 -3.19 10.76
N ARG A 81 27.98 -2.72 9.53
CA ARG A 81 28.61 -1.46 9.08
C ARG A 81 27.83 -0.24 9.55
N PHE A 82 26.52 -0.27 9.38
CA PHE A 82 25.62 0.87 9.67
C PHE A 82 25.29 0.96 11.16
N LYS A 83 25.30 -0.16 11.91
CA LYS A 83 24.96 -0.27 13.34
C LYS A 83 23.59 0.32 13.68
N PRO A 84 22.50 -0.16 13.07
CA PRO A 84 21.16 0.36 13.33
C PRO A 84 20.73 0.11 14.77
N ASP A 85 19.97 1.04 15.34
CA ASP A 85 19.28 0.90 16.62
C ASP A 85 17.91 0.25 16.45
N VAL A 86 17.23 0.61 15.33
CA VAL A 86 15.88 0.16 15.00
C VAL A 86 15.85 -0.34 13.57
N PHE A 87 15.16 -1.46 13.36
CA PHE A 87 14.82 -2.01 12.05
C PHE A 87 13.32 -1.82 11.79
N LEU A 88 12.98 -1.24 10.65
CA LEU A 88 11.60 -1.10 10.16
C LEU A 88 11.39 -1.94 8.92
N ASN A 89 10.26 -2.62 8.86
CA ASN A 89 9.87 -3.36 7.66
C ASN A 89 8.35 -3.58 7.61
N PHE A 90 7.88 -4.07 6.46
CA PHE A 90 6.50 -4.45 6.26
C PHE A 90 6.42 -5.98 6.05
N LEU A 91 6.17 -6.69 7.16
CA LEU A 91 5.97 -8.15 7.24
C LEU A 91 7.02 -9.00 6.47
N HIS A 92 8.30 -8.64 6.57
CA HIS A 92 9.39 -9.43 6.00
C HIS A 92 10.30 -10.01 7.08
N PRO A 93 10.77 -11.27 6.96
CA PRO A 93 11.52 -11.93 8.02
C PRO A 93 12.93 -11.36 8.22
N TYR A 94 13.63 -11.02 7.14
CA TYR A 94 15.07 -10.68 7.17
C TYR A 94 15.45 -9.60 8.19
N PRO A 95 14.79 -8.42 8.25
CA PRO A 95 15.16 -7.40 9.22
C PRO A 95 14.89 -7.85 10.65
N SER A 96 13.83 -8.62 10.89
CA SER A 96 13.49 -9.13 12.21
C SER A 96 14.48 -10.19 12.69
N HIS A 97 14.95 -11.09 11.80
CA HIS A 97 15.98 -12.07 12.08
C HIS A 97 17.29 -11.37 12.49
N VAL A 98 17.75 -10.43 11.67
CA VAL A 98 18.99 -9.70 11.89
C VAL A 98 18.90 -8.83 13.17
N ALA A 99 17.79 -8.12 13.38
CA ALA A 99 17.57 -7.34 14.58
C ALA A 99 17.64 -8.22 15.84
N ARG A 100 16.97 -9.38 15.82
CA ARG A 100 16.98 -10.34 16.93
C ARG A 100 18.39 -10.86 17.23
N LEU A 101 19.16 -11.20 16.19
CA LEU A 101 20.53 -11.68 16.30
C LEU A 101 21.46 -10.63 16.91
N LEU A 102 21.26 -9.35 16.57
CA LEU A 102 22.06 -8.23 17.05
C LEU A 102 21.57 -7.63 18.38
N GLY A 103 20.49 -8.16 18.97
CA GLY A 103 19.88 -7.59 20.18
C GLY A 103 19.27 -6.20 19.96
N LYS A 104 18.80 -5.92 18.73
CA LYS A 104 18.23 -4.63 18.32
C LYS A 104 16.72 -4.69 18.19
N VAL A 105 16.09 -3.51 18.08
CA VAL A 105 14.64 -3.36 17.96
C VAL A 105 14.20 -3.65 16.52
N SER A 106 13.13 -4.45 16.37
CA SER A 106 12.44 -4.68 15.08
C SER A 106 10.97 -4.29 15.21
N LEU A 107 10.56 -3.26 14.49
CA LEU A 107 9.18 -2.81 14.36
C LEU A 107 8.65 -3.23 12.99
N VAL A 108 7.62 -4.06 12.99
CA VAL A 108 7.04 -4.66 11.79
C VAL A 108 5.65 -4.09 11.58
N PHE A 109 5.42 -3.45 10.43
CA PHE A 109 4.09 -3.06 10.02
C PHE A 109 3.44 -4.14 9.16
N SER A 110 2.12 -4.27 9.20
CA SER A 110 1.37 -5.19 8.35
C SER A 110 -0.10 -4.78 8.26
N ASP A 111 -0.68 -5.01 7.09
CA ASP A 111 -2.13 -4.95 6.81
C ASP A 111 -2.61 -6.22 6.08
N THR A 112 -1.73 -7.21 5.92
CA THR A 112 -1.91 -8.38 5.06
C THR A 112 -2.13 -9.64 5.88
N GLU A 113 -3.39 -10.04 6.12
CA GLU A 113 -3.76 -11.17 6.99
C GLU A 113 -3.44 -12.53 6.40
N HIS A 114 -3.60 -12.72 5.10
CA HIS A 114 -3.44 -14.02 4.43
C HIS A 114 -1.99 -14.50 4.30
N ALA A 115 -0.99 -13.65 4.58
CA ALA A 115 0.43 -13.98 4.47
C ALA A 115 0.94 -14.89 5.61
N LYS A 116 0.27 -16.01 5.88
CA LYS A 116 0.51 -16.93 7.04
C LYS A 116 1.98 -17.34 7.20
N LEU A 117 2.68 -17.62 6.08
CA LEU A 117 4.09 -18.00 6.14
C LEU A 117 4.97 -16.83 6.59
N HIS A 118 4.71 -15.63 6.09
CA HIS A 118 5.46 -14.44 6.52
C HIS A 118 5.22 -14.13 8.00
N HIS A 119 3.99 -14.28 8.49
CA HIS A 119 3.71 -14.13 9.93
C HIS A 119 4.54 -15.13 10.76
N ARG A 120 4.56 -16.41 10.40
CA ARG A 120 5.33 -17.45 11.11
C ARG A 120 6.83 -17.18 11.12
N LEU A 121 7.37 -16.60 10.06
CA LEU A 121 8.79 -16.31 9.92
C LEU A 121 9.20 -14.96 10.49
N THR A 122 8.26 -14.03 10.71
CA THR A 122 8.56 -12.65 11.12
C THR A 122 8.18 -12.36 12.57
N VAL A 123 6.94 -12.67 12.97
CA VAL A 123 6.38 -12.30 14.28
C VAL A 123 7.19 -12.81 15.48
N PRO A 124 7.71 -14.05 15.49
CA PRO A 124 8.52 -14.54 16.63
C PRO A 124 9.77 -13.70 16.89
N PHE A 125 10.35 -13.11 15.84
CA PHE A 125 11.60 -12.36 15.87
C PHE A 125 11.39 -10.84 16.03
N ALA A 126 10.19 -10.33 15.73
CA ALA A 126 9.84 -8.93 15.88
C ALA A 126 9.83 -8.50 17.37
N THR A 127 10.14 -7.25 17.64
CA THR A 127 9.94 -6.62 18.95
C THR A 127 8.47 -6.23 19.11
N LYS A 128 7.89 -5.57 18.10
CA LYS A 128 6.46 -5.24 18.00
C LYS A 128 5.97 -5.46 16.57
N VAL A 129 4.69 -5.78 16.44
CA VAL A 129 3.97 -5.83 15.16
C VAL A 129 2.82 -4.84 15.24
N LEU A 130 2.79 -3.91 14.29
CA LEU A 130 1.88 -2.77 14.26
C LEU A 130 0.93 -2.92 13.07
N THR A 131 -0.38 -2.93 13.33
CA THR A 131 -1.40 -3.12 12.29
C THR A 131 -2.55 -2.13 12.46
N PRO A 132 -3.29 -1.84 11.38
CA PRO A 132 -4.59 -1.19 11.50
C PRO A 132 -5.50 -1.89 12.50
N SER A 133 -6.39 -1.13 13.16
CA SER A 133 -7.33 -1.69 14.15
C SER A 133 -8.30 -2.70 13.55
N CYS A 134 -8.61 -2.57 12.27
CA CYS A 134 -9.45 -3.49 11.50
C CYS A 134 -8.76 -4.83 11.16
N TYR A 135 -7.48 -5.01 11.49
CA TYR A 135 -6.75 -6.25 11.22
C TYR A 135 -7.40 -7.46 11.88
N ARG A 136 -7.78 -8.48 11.09
CA ARG A 136 -8.64 -9.58 11.54
C ARG A 136 -7.95 -10.56 12.51
N ILE A 137 -6.60 -10.63 12.49
CA ILE A 137 -5.82 -11.62 13.23
C ILE A 137 -5.23 -11.00 14.50
N ASP A 138 -5.27 -11.73 15.61
CA ASP A 138 -4.50 -11.38 16.79
C ASP A 138 -3.10 -12.01 16.72
N LEU A 139 -2.06 -11.19 16.83
CA LEU A 139 -0.66 -11.60 16.81
C LEU A 139 -0.04 -11.70 18.22
N GLY A 140 -0.86 -11.68 19.26
CA GLY A 140 -0.48 -11.88 20.66
C GLY A 140 0.18 -10.65 21.30
N LYS A 141 0.99 -10.87 22.35
CA LYS A 141 1.53 -9.81 23.23
C LYS A 141 2.38 -8.74 22.54
N LYS A 142 2.87 -9.00 21.34
CA LYS A 142 3.69 -8.06 20.54
C LYS A 142 2.85 -7.19 19.60
N HIS A 143 1.55 -7.47 19.52
CA HIS A 143 0.63 -6.81 18.61
C HIS A 143 0.21 -5.44 19.16
N ILE A 144 0.37 -4.42 18.34
CA ILE A 144 -0.16 -3.07 18.58
C ILE A 144 -1.10 -2.74 17.43
N ARG A 145 -2.32 -2.38 17.74
CA ARG A 145 -3.33 -1.93 16.77
C ARG A 145 -3.43 -0.41 16.81
N PHE A 146 -3.51 0.23 15.65
CA PHE A 146 -3.70 1.67 15.56
C PHE A 146 -4.95 2.01 14.74
N PRO A 147 -5.71 3.04 15.10
CA PRO A 147 -6.90 3.46 14.37
C PRO A 147 -6.46 4.25 13.11
N GLY A 148 -6.42 3.57 11.98
CA GLY A 148 -5.99 4.14 10.70
C GLY A 148 -5.64 3.06 9.69
N TYR A 149 -5.13 3.48 8.55
CA TYR A 149 -4.72 2.63 7.43
C TYR A 149 -3.28 2.94 7.03
N MET A 150 -2.59 1.99 6.39
CA MET A 150 -1.23 2.21 5.93
C MET A 150 -1.16 3.32 4.86
N GLU A 151 -2.18 3.46 4.04
CA GLU A 151 -2.32 4.48 3.01
C GLU A 151 -2.30 5.90 3.58
N LEU A 152 -2.76 6.08 4.82
CA LEU A 152 -2.70 7.37 5.53
C LEU A 152 -1.28 7.79 5.90
N SER A 153 -0.28 6.92 5.77
CA SER A 153 1.11 7.35 5.92
C SER A 153 1.59 8.26 4.80
N TYR A 154 0.91 8.27 3.65
CA TYR A 154 1.29 9.10 2.51
C TYR A 154 0.12 9.86 1.86
N LEU A 155 -1.13 9.47 2.11
CA LEU A 155 -2.33 10.12 1.57
C LEU A 155 -3.10 10.95 2.62
N HIS A 156 -2.63 10.98 3.87
CA HIS A 156 -3.19 11.87 4.88
C HIS A 156 -3.07 13.34 4.43
N PRO A 157 -4.08 14.20 4.68
CA PRO A 157 -4.07 15.63 4.27
C PRO A 157 -2.85 16.42 4.74
N ASN A 158 -2.13 15.96 5.77
CA ASN A 158 -0.87 16.56 6.21
C ASN A 158 0.26 16.39 5.18
N TYR A 159 0.20 15.41 4.30
CA TYR A 159 1.29 15.01 3.39
C TYR A 159 0.90 15.02 1.93
N PHE A 160 -0.38 14.85 1.63
CA PHE A 160 -0.88 14.76 0.26
C PHE A 160 -1.82 15.91 -0.05
N ARG A 161 -1.52 16.61 -1.13
CA ARG A 161 -2.40 17.60 -1.74
C ARG A 161 -2.55 17.25 -3.20
N PRO A 162 -3.77 16.97 -3.67
CA PRO A 162 -3.99 16.57 -5.06
C PRO A 162 -3.59 17.68 -6.03
N ASP A 163 -2.84 17.31 -7.06
CA ASP A 163 -2.39 18.22 -8.12
C ASP A 163 -3.29 18.08 -9.34
N PRO A 164 -4.09 19.12 -9.69
CA PRO A 164 -5.00 19.08 -10.82
C PRO A 164 -4.28 19.02 -12.18
N SER A 165 -2.97 19.25 -12.24
CA SER A 165 -2.20 19.14 -13.49
C SER A 165 -2.27 17.74 -14.12
N VAL A 166 -2.58 16.71 -13.34
CA VAL A 166 -2.80 15.34 -13.84
C VAL A 166 -3.94 15.27 -14.86
N LEU A 167 -4.97 16.10 -14.74
CA LEU A 167 -6.08 16.15 -15.69
C LEU A 167 -5.61 16.56 -17.09
N ASN A 168 -4.66 17.51 -17.16
CA ASN A 168 -4.06 17.92 -18.44
C ASN A 168 -3.25 16.77 -19.07
N ILE A 169 -2.49 16.02 -18.25
CA ILE A 169 -1.72 14.86 -18.72
C ILE A 169 -2.67 13.78 -19.26
N LEU A 170 -3.77 13.52 -18.56
CA LEU A 170 -4.81 12.57 -18.95
C LEU A 170 -5.70 13.10 -20.10
N LYS A 171 -5.58 14.39 -20.47
CA LYS A 171 -6.47 15.06 -21.42
C LYS A 171 -7.95 14.90 -21.04
N VAL A 172 -8.25 15.12 -19.77
CA VAL A 172 -9.60 15.09 -19.18
C VAL A 172 -9.95 16.50 -18.74
N ARG A 173 -11.16 16.96 -19.05
CA ARG A 173 -11.69 18.23 -18.54
C ARG A 173 -12.21 18.05 -17.11
N GLU A 174 -12.23 19.09 -16.29
CA GLU A 174 -12.72 19.03 -14.90
C GLU A 174 -14.17 18.51 -14.79
N SER A 175 -15.00 18.78 -15.80
CA SER A 175 -16.39 18.31 -15.85
C SER A 175 -16.56 16.89 -16.42
N GLU A 176 -15.49 16.27 -16.90
CA GLU A 176 -15.52 14.98 -17.56
C GLU A 176 -15.28 13.85 -16.57
N LYS A 177 -16.23 12.92 -16.46
CA LYS A 177 -16.07 11.74 -15.61
C LYS A 177 -15.04 10.78 -16.21
N PHE A 178 -14.15 10.24 -15.35
CA PHE A 178 -13.28 9.15 -15.75
C PHE A 178 -13.12 8.11 -14.64
N VAL A 179 -12.79 6.91 -15.06
CA VAL A 179 -12.64 5.73 -14.21
C VAL A 179 -11.23 5.18 -14.36
N ILE A 180 -10.62 4.79 -13.25
CA ILE A 180 -9.38 4.02 -13.25
C ILE A 180 -9.72 2.55 -13.04
N VAL A 181 -9.22 1.69 -13.94
CA VAL A 181 -9.38 0.24 -13.85
C VAL A 181 -8.02 -0.37 -13.53
N ARG A 182 -7.95 -1.23 -12.51
CA ARG A 182 -6.72 -1.92 -12.10
C ARG A 182 -6.92 -3.42 -12.04
N PHE A 183 -6.34 -4.14 -12.96
CA PHE A 183 -6.24 -5.59 -12.89
C PHE A 183 -4.80 -6.01 -12.58
N VAL A 184 -4.66 -6.93 -11.61
CA VAL A 184 -3.34 -7.35 -11.11
C VAL A 184 -2.59 -8.19 -12.14
N SER A 185 -3.29 -9.04 -12.88
CA SER A 185 -2.70 -9.86 -13.93
C SER A 185 -3.58 -9.95 -15.16
N TRP A 186 -2.97 -9.96 -16.34
CA TRP A 186 -3.62 -10.24 -17.62
C TRP A 186 -3.20 -11.60 -18.19
N ALA A 187 -2.27 -12.28 -17.53
CA ALA A 187 -1.95 -13.68 -17.80
C ALA A 187 -2.76 -14.56 -16.85
N ALA A 188 -3.21 -15.72 -17.31
CA ALA A 188 -3.80 -16.76 -16.48
C ALA A 188 -2.73 -17.33 -15.52
N ALA A 189 -2.36 -16.57 -14.50
CA ALA A 189 -1.43 -17.01 -13.46
C ALA A 189 -2.27 -17.43 -12.26
N HIS A 190 -2.40 -18.73 -12.08
CA HIS A 190 -3.09 -19.35 -10.96
C HIS A 190 -2.22 -19.22 -9.71
N ASP A 191 -2.43 -18.19 -8.90
CA ASP A 191 -2.14 -18.30 -7.48
C ASP A 191 -3.15 -19.27 -6.88
N PHE A 192 -2.68 -20.17 -6.01
CA PHE A 192 -3.51 -21.22 -5.42
C PHE A 192 -4.79 -20.63 -4.80
N GLY A 193 -5.96 -20.92 -5.41
CA GLY A 193 -7.27 -20.49 -4.89
C GLY A 193 -7.81 -19.19 -5.48
N HIS A 194 -7.08 -18.47 -6.33
CA HIS A 194 -7.54 -17.26 -7.02
C HIS A 194 -7.51 -17.47 -8.53
N THR A 195 -8.65 -17.21 -9.16
CA THR A 195 -8.77 -17.20 -10.62
C THR A 195 -8.72 -15.77 -11.18
N GLY A 196 -9.02 -14.78 -10.32
CA GLY A 196 -9.26 -13.41 -10.73
C GLY A 196 -10.42 -13.31 -11.73
N MET A 197 -10.60 -12.13 -12.29
CA MET A 197 -11.51 -11.96 -13.43
C MET A 197 -10.93 -12.58 -14.70
N THR A 198 -11.78 -13.23 -15.52
CA THR A 198 -11.37 -13.73 -16.83
C THR A 198 -11.00 -12.58 -17.77
N LEU A 199 -10.17 -12.85 -18.79
CA LEU A 199 -9.83 -11.83 -19.80
C LEU A 199 -11.06 -11.28 -20.51
N GLU A 200 -12.05 -12.14 -20.77
CA GLU A 200 -13.32 -11.76 -21.37
C GLU A 200 -14.07 -10.76 -20.47
N ASN A 201 -14.24 -11.10 -19.19
CA ASN A 201 -14.93 -10.23 -18.23
C ASN A 201 -14.18 -8.91 -17.99
N LYS A 202 -12.83 -8.92 -17.95
CA LYS A 202 -12.02 -7.70 -17.92
C LYS A 202 -12.29 -6.80 -19.12
N GLY A 203 -12.35 -7.39 -20.33
CA GLY A 203 -12.70 -6.67 -21.55
C GLY A 203 -14.14 -6.13 -21.52
N LYS A 204 -15.11 -6.94 -21.08
CA LYS A 204 -16.51 -6.55 -20.92
C LYS A 204 -16.67 -5.35 -19.98
N VAL A 205 -16.01 -5.37 -18.82
CA VAL A 205 -16.02 -4.27 -17.86
C VAL A 205 -15.49 -2.97 -18.49
N VAL A 206 -14.33 -3.01 -19.14
CA VAL A 206 -13.75 -1.83 -19.79
C VAL A 206 -14.67 -1.25 -20.83
N MET A 207 -15.26 -2.09 -21.67
CA MET A 207 -16.17 -1.66 -22.74
C MET A 207 -17.48 -1.10 -22.19
N GLU A 208 -18.03 -1.69 -21.14
CA GLU A 208 -19.29 -1.21 -20.53
C GLU A 208 -19.05 0.15 -19.83
N LEU A 209 -18.02 0.26 -18.99
CA LEU A 209 -17.71 1.52 -18.31
C LEU A 209 -17.38 2.65 -19.30
N SER A 210 -16.77 2.33 -20.46
CA SER A 210 -16.45 3.32 -21.49
C SER A 210 -17.66 3.98 -22.15
N LYS A 211 -18.86 3.43 -21.97
CA LYS A 211 -20.12 4.07 -22.43
C LYS A 211 -20.54 5.24 -21.53
N HIS A 212 -20.05 5.29 -20.30
CA HIS A 212 -20.49 6.23 -19.26
C HIS A 212 -19.40 7.22 -18.83
N ALA A 213 -18.12 6.85 -18.96
CA ALA A 213 -16.97 7.65 -18.56
C ALA A 213 -15.74 7.32 -19.40
N LYS A 214 -14.74 8.19 -19.37
CA LYS A 214 -13.43 7.89 -19.94
C LYS A 214 -12.73 6.85 -19.09
N VAL A 215 -12.25 5.76 -19.69
CA VAL A 215 -11.62 4.66 -18.95
C VAL A 215 -10.10 4.71 -19.11
N PHE A 216 -9.37 4.55 -18.00
CA PHE A 216 -7.93 4.39 -17.97
C PHE A 216 -7.56 3.09 -17.26
N ILE A 217 -6.74 2.25 -17.91
CA ILE A 217 -6.28 0.98 -17.35
C ILE A 217 -4.87 1.15 -16.77
N SER A 218 -4.73 0.93 -15.48
CA SER A 218 -3.45 0.75 -14.81
C SER A 218 -3.06 -0.73 -14.85
N SER A 219 -1.96 -1.08 -15.52
CA SER A 219 -1.47 -2.45 -15.65
C SER A 219 0.05 -2.49 -15.67
N GLU A 220 0.63 -3.45 -14.96
CA GLU A 220 2.07 -3.73 -14.97
C GLU A 220 2.48 -4.57 -16.18
N GLY A 221 1.55 -5.41 -16.65
CA GLY A 221 1.77 -6.30 -17.79
C GLY A 221 1.31 -5.74 -19.12
N LYS A 222 1.55 -6.51 -20.19
CA LYS A 222 1.04 -6.21 -21.52
C LYS A 222 -0.49 -6.37 -21.51
N LEU A 223 -1.20 -5.38 -22.04
CA LEU A 223 -2.64 -5.47 -22.27
C LEU A 223 -2.92 -6.20 -23.60
N PRO A 224 -4.12 -6.81 -23.76
CA PRO A 224 -4.61 -7.20 -25.06
C PRO A 224 -4.62 -6.00 -26.03
N ASP A 225 -4.30 -6.22 -27.31
CA ASP A 225 -4.08 -5.15 -28.29
C ASP A 225 -5.28 -4.19 -28.41
N HIS A 226 -6.52 -4.71 -28.34
CA HIS A 226 -7.75 -3.90 -28.40
C HIS A 226 -7.97 -3.03 -27.15
N LEU A 227 -7.33 -3.34 -26.02
CA LEU A 227 -7.40 -2.59 -24.76
C LEU A 227 -6.22 -1.64 -24.55
N GLU A 228 -5.15 -1.75 -25.36
CA GLU A 228 -3.94 -0.93 -25.18
C GLU A 228 -4.22 0.57 -25.30
N ARG A 229 -5.22 0.97 -26.07
CA ARG A 229 -5.70 2.37 -26.19
C ARG A 229 -6.19 2.98 -24.88
N PHE A 230 -6.60 2.15 -23.92
CA PHE A 230 -7.08 2.58 -22.60
C PHE A 230 -5.95 2.66 -21.56
N ARG A 231 -4.73 2.22 -21.87
CA ARG A 231 -3.61 2.26 -20.94
C ARG A 231 -3.37 3.67 -20.42
N ILE A 232 -3.35 3.81 -19.09
CA ILE A 232 -2.99 5.07 -18.46
C ILE A 232 -1.52 5.42 -18.74
N LYS A 233 -1.27 6.65 -19.14
CA LYS A 233 0.07 7.16 -19.47
C LYS A 233 0.36 8.39 -18.64
N ILE A 234 0.75 8.17 -17.37
CA ILE A 234 1.13 9.22 -16.42
C ILE A 234 2.43 8.83 -15.71
N PRO A 235 3.17 9.79 -15.16
CA PRO A 235 4.27 9.50 -14.24
C PRO A 235 3.79 8.68 -13.03
N PHE A 236 4.63 7.82 -12.49
CA PHE A 236 4.26 6.90 -11.39
C PHE A 236 3.78 7.64 -10.12
N ASP A 237 4.35 8.82 -9.84
CA ASP A 237 3.98 9.66 -8.69
C ASP A 237 2.63 10.38 -8.87
N LYS A 238 2.06 10.40 -10.09
CA LYS A 238 0.78 11.04 -10.40
C LYS A 238 -0.44 10.11 -10.28
N MET A 239 -0.23 8.85 -9.90
CA MET A 239 -1.35 7.91 -9.78
C MET A 239 -2.34 8.31 -8.69
N HIS A 240 -1.87 8.79 -7.55
CA HIS A 240 -2.74 9.24 -6.46
C HIS A 240 -3.50 10.52 -6.80
N ASP A 241 -2.87 11.43 -7.56
CA ASP A 241 -3.59 12.58 -8.12
C ASP A 241 -4.70 12.12 -9.07
N ALA A 242 -4.41 11.18 -9.96
CA ALA A 242 -5.41 10.63 -10.87
C ALA A 242 -6.56 9.92 -10.12
N LEU A 243 -6.24 9.12 -9.08
CA LEU A 243 -7.25 8.49 -8.22
C LEU A 243 -8.13 9.53 -7.53
N TYR A 244 -7.54 10.61 -7.01
CA TYR A 244 -8.30 11.67 -6.35
C TYR A 244 -9.34 12.30 -7.29
N TYR A 245 -9.01 12.56 -8.54
CA TYR A 245 -9.93 13.19 -9.49
C TYR A 245 -10.82 12.19 -10.23
N SER A 246 -10.58 10.88 -10.12
CA SER A 246 -11.42 9.88 -10.77
C SER A 246 -12.81 9.78 -10.11
N SER A 247 -13.78 9.35 -10.90
CA SER A 247 -15.15 9.10 -10.43
C SER A 247 -15.29 7.74 -9.76
N LEU A 248 -14.38 6.82 -10.06
CA LEU A 248 -14.41 5.44 -9.56
C LEU A 248 -13.06 4.76 -9.77
N LEU A 249 -12.66 3.91 -8.83
CA LEU A 249 -11.70 2.83 -9.03
C LEU A 249 -12.44 1.50 -9.17
N PHE A 250 -12.10 0.72 -10.20
CA PHE A 250 -12.61 -0.65 -10.39
C PHE A 250 -11.46 -1.62 -10.52
N GLY A 251 -11.41 -2.71 -9.76
CA GLY A 251 -10.41 -3.75 -10.00
C GLY A 251 -10.09 -4.70 -8.87
N GLU A 252 -8.92 -5.34 -8.98
CA GLU A 252 -8.45 -6.47 -8.16
C GLU A 252 -7.35 -6.06 -7.15
N SER A 253 -7.05 -4.77 -7.00
CA SER A 253 -5.99 -4.28 -6.10
C SER A 253 -6.55 -3.72 -4.81
N ALA A 254 -6.39 -4.46 -3.70
CA ALA A 254 -6.82 -4.02 -2.38
C ALA A 254 -6.14 -2.72 -1.94
N THR A 255 -4.83 -2.57 -2.17
CA THR A 255 -4.10 -1.33 -1.85
C THR A 255 -4.69 -0.13 -2.60
N MET A 256 -4.93 -0.26 -3.92
CA MET A 256 -5.51 0.85 -4.68
C MET A 256 -6.98 1.13 -4.28
N ALA A 257 -7.74 0.11 -3.85
CA ALA A 257 -9.09 0.30 -3.33
C ALA A 257 -9.06 1.15 -2.05
N SER A 258 -8.17 0.86 -1.12
CA SER A 258 -7.97 1.65 0.09
C SER A 258 -7.39 3.04 -0.21
N GLU A 259 -6.42 3.16 -1.14
CA GLU A 259 -5.95 4.46 -1.63
C GLU A 259 -7.11 5.34 -2.16
N ALA A 260 -7.99 4.75 -2.97
CA ALA A 260 -9.18 5.44 -3.46
C ALA A 260 -10.11 5.86 -2.30
N ALA A 261 -10.39 4.97 -1.36
CA ALA A 261 -11.24 5.22 -0.20
C ALA A 261 -10.71 6.39 0.65
N VAL A 262 -9.43 6.38 1.04
CA VAL A 262 -8.85 7.46 1.85
C VAL A 262 -8.72 8.79 1.08
N LEU A 263 -8.75 8.74 -0.25
CA LEU A 263 -8.84 9.92 -1.10
C LEU A 263 -10.28 10.39 -1.32
N GLY A 264 -11.30 9.60 -0.95
CA GLY A 264 -12.71 9.91 -1.14
C GLY A 264 -13.17 9.67 -2.57
N THR A 265 -12.58 8.69 -3.23
CA THR A 265 -13.01 8.13 -4.50
C THR A 265 -13.62 6.75 -4.23
N PRO A 266 -14.85 6.46 -4.68
CA PRO A 266 -15.45 5.15 -4.48
C PRO A 266 -14.64 4.06 -5.17
N ALA A 267 -14.58 2.88 -4.55
CA ALA A 267 -13.93 1.72 -5.13
C ALA A 267 -14.89 0.53 -5.26
N VAL A 268 -14.77 -0.20 -6.35
CA VAL A 268 -15.33 -1.54 -6.55
C VAL A 268 -14.15 -2.51 -6.58
N PHE A 269 -14.07 -3.36 -5.57
CA PHE A 269 -12.95 -4.27 -5.36
C PHE A 269 -13.40 -5.73 -5.47
N ILE A 270 -12.65 -6.52 -6.25
CA ILE A 270 -12.97 -7.93 -6.52
C ILE A 270 -11.81 -8.80 -6.04
N ASP A 271 -12.07 -9.62 -5.02
CA ASP A 271 -11.09 -10.55 -4.43
C ASP A 271 -11.83 -11.54 -3.51
N ASN A 272 -11.44 -12.82 -3.53
CA ASN A 272 -12.09 -13.85 -2.68
C ASN A 272 -11.69 -13.75 -1.20
N ASP A 273 -10.48 -13.28 -0.89
CA ASP A 273 -9.95 -13.23 0.48
C ASP A 273 -10.39 -11.95 1.21
N GLY A 274 -10.58 -10.85 0.48
CA GLY A 274 -10.78 -9.53 1.05
C GLY A 274 -9.64 -9.10 1.98
N ARG A 275 -9.81 -8.00 2.68
CA ARG A 275 -8.87 -7.48 3.68
C ARG A 275 -9.66 -6.82 4.79
N GLY A 276 -9.14 -6.86 6.02
CA GLY A 276 -9.79 -6.20 7.15
C GLY A 276 -10.04 -4.71 6.92
N TYR A 277 -9.12 -4.03 6.23
CA TYR A 277 -9.28 -2.62 5.91
C TYR A 277 -10.33 -2.37 4.81
N THR A 278 -10.40 -3.17 3.75
CA THR A 278 -11.45 -3.01 2.73
C THR A 278 -12.84 -3.34 3.28
N ASP A 279 -12.94 -4.28 4.25
CA ASP A 279 -14.18 -4.55 4.95
C ASP A 279 -14.62 -3.35 5.79
N GLU A 280 -13.72 -2.77 6.59
CA GLU A 280 -14.08 -1.59 7.40
C GLU A 280 -14.44 -0.39 6.51
N GLU A 281 -13.74 -0.20 5.41
CA GLU A 281 -14.02 0.85 4.41
C GLU A 281 -15.38 0.65 3.74
N GLU A 282 -15.87 -0.60 3.59
CA GLU A 282 -17.21 -0.90 3.11
C GLU A 282 -18.26 -0.68 4.20
N TYR A 283 -18.19 -1.45 5.30
CA TYR A 283 -19.27 -1.52 6.27
C TYR A 283 -19.44 -0.24 7.09
N LYS A 284 -18.33 0.40 7.45
CA LYS A 284 -18.33 1.58 8.31
C LYS A 284 -18.40 2.88 7.52
N TYR A 285 -17.71 2.95 6.39
CA TYR A 285 -17.54 4.21 5.65
C TYR A 285 -18.22 4.23 4.28
N ARG A 286 -18.60 3.08 3.74
CA ARG A 286 -19.26 2.94 2.42
C ARG A 286 -18.45 3.55 1.27
N LEU A 287 -17.13 3.44 1.36
CA LEU A 287 -16.17 3.95 0.38
C LEU A 287 -15.69 2.86 -0.58
N VAL A 288 -15.73 1.60 -0.14
CA VAL A 288 -15.41 0.43 -0.93
C VAL A 288 -16.67 -0.44 -1.08
N ASN A 289 -16.79 -1.14 -2.19
CA ASN A 289 -17.80 -2.18 -2.43
C ASN A 289 -17.02 -3.46 -2.76
N ASN A 290 -17.05 -4.43 -1.84
CA ASN A 290 -16.32 -5.70 -1.98
C ASN A 290 -17.18 -6.74 -2.69
N PHE A 291 -16.58 -7.45 -3.64
CA PHE A 291 -17.19 -8.55 -4.38
C PHE A 291 -16.24 -9.72 -4.47
N THR A 292 -16.78 -10.93 -4.59
CA THR A 292 -15.98 -12.14 -4.85
C THR A 292 -15.65 -12.26 -6.34
N GLU A 293 -14.81 -13.25 -6.68
CA GLU A 293 -14.44 -13.59 -8.06
C GLU A 293 -15.52 -14.41 -8.78
N SER A 294 -16.69 -14.70 -8.16
CA SER A 294 -17.79 -15.41 -8.80
C SER A 294 -18.37 -14.59 -9.97
N GLU A 295 -18.87 -15.24 -10.99
CA GLU A 295 -19.47 -14.57 -12.16
C GLU A 295 -20.65 -13.67 -11.75
N GLU A 296 -21.48 -14.14 -10.81
CA GLU A 296 -22.62 -13.38 -10.28
C GLU A 296 -22.15 -12.08 -9.60
N ASP A 297 -21.10 -12.17 -8.77
CA ASP A 297 -20.56 -11.00 -8.10
C ASP A 297 -19.82 -10.07 -9.07
N GLN A 298 -19.14 -10.57 -10.09
CA GLN A 298 -18.55 -9.73 -11.13
C GLN A 298 -19.63 -8.94 -11.91
N GLU A 299 -20.78 -9.53 -12.18
CA GLU A 299 -21.92 -8.82 -12.79
C GLU A 299 -22.53 -7.78 -11.84
N ARG A 300 -22.64 -8.11 -10.55
CA ARG A 300 -23.11 -7.16 -9.53
C ARG A 300 -22.14 -5.99 -9.39
N ALA A 301 -20.84 -6.27 -9.36
CA ALA A 301 -19.77 -5.28 -9.32
C ALA A 301 -19.87 -4.30 -10.50
N LEU A 302 -20.09 -4.80 -11.70
CA LEU A 302 -20.25 -3.95 -12.89
C LEU A 302 -21.52 -3.09 -12.81
N ARG A 303 -22.64 -3.62 -12.32
CA ARG A 303 -23.87 -2.83 -12.10
C ARG A 303 -23.63 -1.72 -11.07
N THR A 304 -23.05 -2.06 -9.92
CA THR A 304 -22.70 -1.09 -8.87
C THR A 304 -21.76 0.01 -9.40
N ALA A 305 -20.75 -0.36 -10.18
CA ALA A 305 -19.84 0.60 -10.81
C ALA A 305 -20.57 1.57 -11.74
N THR A 306 -21.53 1.06 -12.54
CA THR A 306 -22.32 1.86 -13.45
C THR A 306 -23.23 2.84 -12.69
N GLU A 307 -23.89 2.38 -11.62
CA GLU A 307 -24.72 3.21 -10.74
C GLU A 307 -23.92 4.35 -10.10
N ILE A 308 -22.73 4.05 -9.59
CA ILE A 308 -21.81 5.03 -9.01
C ILE A 308 -21.43 6.11 -10.03
N ILE A 309 -21.10 5.72 -11.26
CA ILE A 309 -20.72 6.67 -12.31
C ILE A 309 -21.88 7.56 -12.72
N GLN A 310 -23.11 7.03 -12.73
CA GLN A 310 -24.33 7.75 -13.11
C GLN A 310 -24.80 8.72 -12.03
N ASP A 311 -24.38 8.55 -10.77
CA ASP A 311 -24.70 9.49 -9.69
C ASP A 311 -23.98 10.84 -9.94
N ASN A 312 -24.75 11.90 -10.18
CA ASN A 312 -24.17 13.23 -10.43
C ASN A 312 -23.65 13.93 -9.17
N ASN A 313 -24.10 13.52 -7.99
CA ASN A 313 -23.65 14.03 -6.70
C ASN A 313 -22.61 13.10 -6.03
N GLY A 314 -22.20 12.05 -6.72
CA GLY A 314 -21.38 10.99 -6.18
C GLY A 314 -20.09 11.51 -5.57
N GLN A 315 -19.37 12.39 -6.28
CA GLN A 315 -18.07 12.88 -5.82
C GLN A 315 -18.15 13.64 -4.47
N GLU A 316 -19.10 14.53 -4.31
CA GLU A 316 -19.30 15.25 -3.04
C GLU A 316 -19.72 14.31 -1.91
N LYS A 317 -20.61 13.37 -2.19
CA LYS A 317 -21.06 12.34 -1.27
C LYS A 317 -19.88 11.51 -0.73
N TYR A 318 -19.02 11.01 -1.60
CA TYR A 318 -17.87 10.20 -1.20
C TYR A 318 -16.79 11.03 -0.48
N ARG A 319 -16.63 12.32 -0.79
CA ARG A 319 -15.77 13.23 -0.01
C ARG A 319 -16.25 13.37 1.43
N LYS A 320 -17.54 13.52 1.66
CA LYS A 320 -18.12 13.58 3.02
C LYS A 320 -17.90 12.26 3.78
N MET A 321 -18.03 11.12 3.10
CA MET A 321 -17.75 9.80 3.69
C MET A 321 -16.28 9.65 4.07
N ARG A 322 -15.36 10.09 3.20
CA ARG A 322 -13.92 10.17 3.51
C ARG A 322 -13.64 11.06 4.71
N ASP A 323 -14.27 12.21 4.83
CA ASP A 323 -14.05 13.12 5.96
C ASP A 323 -14.46 12.46 7.28
N ALA A 324 -15.52 11.66 7.28
CA ALA A 324 -15.89 10.81 8.42
C ALA A 324 -14.82 9.72 8.71
N LEU A 325 -14.22 9.11 7.68
CA LEU A 325 -13.11 8.19 7.85
C LEU A 325 -11.90 8.89 8.48
N LEU A 326 -11.48 10.01 7.92
CA LEU A 326 -10.32 10.77 8.41
C LEU A 326 -10.48 11.23 9.86
N SER A 327 -11.70 11.60 10.28
CA SER A 327 -11.96 12.02 11.66
C SER A 327 -11.82 10.89 12.70
N ASN A 328 -11.89 9.63 12.26
CA ASN A 328 -11.73 8.44 13.10
C ASN A 328 -10.32 7.81 13.01
N CYS A 329 -9.46 8.35 12.17
CA CYS A 329 -8.13 7.80 11.93
C CYS A 329 -7.04 8.77 12.42
N ILE A 330 -5.91 8.20 12.78
CA ILE A 330 -4.71 8.97 13.15
C ILE A 330 -3.83 9.19 11.92
N ASP A 331 -2.92 10.17 12.05
CA ASP A 331 -1.80 10.34 11.13
C ASP A 331 -0.82 9.16 11.29
N THR A 332 -0.85 8.23 10.33
CA THR A 332 -0.05 6.99 10.40
C THR A 332 1.45 7.27 10.35
N THR A 333 1.91 8.29 9.62
CA THR A 333 3.33 8.67 9.65
C THR A 333 3.75 9.20 11.01
N ARG A 334 2.92 10.03 11.65
CA ARG A 334 3.20 10.51 13.00
C ARG A 334 3.23 9.36 13.99
N PHE A 335 2.29 8.44 13.91
CA PHE A 335 2.29 7.22 14.73
C PHE A 335 3.56 6.38 14.53
N MET A 336 4.02 6.17 13.28
CA MET A 336 5.28 5.46 13.01
C MET A 336 6.47 6.15 13.70
N ILE A 337 6.54 7.47 13.61
CA ILE A 337 7.60 8.27 14.24
C ILE A 337 7.56 8.10 15.76
N ASP A 338 6.40 8.26 16.38
CA ASP A 338 6.23 8.15 17.82
C ASP A 338 6.58 6.75 18.33
N GLU A 339 6.22 5.68 17.58
CA GLU A 339 6.60 4.30 17.95
C GLU A 339 8.11 4.06 17.86
N VAL A 340 8.78 4.64 16.89
CA VAL A 340 10.25 4.53 16.74
C VAL A 340 10.96 5.32 17.83
N LEU A 341 10.50 6.55 18.13
CA LEU A 341 11.13 7.43 19.12
C LEU A 341 11.04 6.88 20.55
N LYS A 342 10.14 5.95 20.85
CA LYS A 342 10.12 5.22 22.14
C LYS A 342 11.44 4.48 22.44
N TYR A 343 12.22 4.19 21.40
CA TYR A 343 13.51 3.49 21.49
C TYR A 343 14.73 4.42 21.32
N ASP A 344 14.50 5.73 21.26
CA ASP A 344 15.61 6.69 21.21
C ASP A 344 16.11 7.01 22.62
N THR A 345 17.22 6.38 23.00
CA THR A 345 17.84 6.55 24.32
C THR A 345 18.43 7.95 24.52
N VAL A 346 18.69 8.70 23.44
CA VAL A 346 19.26 10.05 23.49
C VAL A 346 18.19 11.10 23.82
N PHE A 347 16.94 10.89 23.36
CA PHE A 347 15.82 11.81 23.57
C PHE A 347 14.91 11.44 24.76
N SER A 348 15.10 10.28 25.36
CA SER A 348 14.30 9.78 26.50
C SER A 348 14.30 10.67 27.76
N PRO A 349 15.35 11.46 28.08
CA PRO A 349 15.35 12.30 29.29
C PRO A 349 14.58 13.60 29.18
N LEU A 350 14.21 14.06 27.98
CA LEU A 350 13.55 15.36 27.81
C LEU A 350 12.02 15.29 27.91
N ASN A 351 11.42 14.15 27.65
CA ASN A 351 9.96 14.00 27.71
C ASN A 351 9.40 13.77 29.11
N SER A 352 10.22 13.43 30.10
CA SER A 352 9.76 13.28 31.49
C SER A 352 9.66 14.61 32.26
N ARG A 353 10.13 15.73 31.70
CA ARG A 353 10.08 17.07 32.33
C ARG A 353 9.01 18.01 31.76
N LEU A 354 8.27 17.58 30.74
CA LEU A 354 7.15 18.36 30.15
C LEU A 354 5.77 17.79 30.53
N ALA A 355 5.72 16.73 31.34
CA ALA A 355 4.49 16.11 31.85
C ALA A 355 4.32 16.26 33.36
N SER A 356 5.06 17.17 33.98
CA SER A 356 4.89 17.58 35.38
C SER A 356 4.39 19.01 35.51
#